data_96c92700e1c8a32fa190074328ce720e
#
_entry.id   96c92700e1c8a32fa190074328ce720e
#
_cell.length_a   1.000
_cell.length_b   1.000
_cell.length_c   1.000
_cell.angle_alpha   90.00
_cell.angle_beta   90.00
_cell.angle_gamma   90.00
#
_symmetry.space_group_name_H-M   'P 1'
#
loop_
_entity.id
_entity.type
_entity.pdbx_description
1 polymer ?
#
loop_
_entity_poly.entity_id
_entity_poly.type
_entity_poly.pdbx_seq_one_letter_code
_entity_poly.pdbx_strand_id
1 'polypeptide(L)'
;MKKWIILILIAALWGFGAILAWTMRDAGSHVFMYYGEGDAVEKQLITHALDREQEQGRNMLPEITAWSRAERLKVMNPGLGRSGEADCIAVYGLMEMASYPRLIGGTYGYRSDQDGCLISSGLAMELFGGLDVAGKYIWCRQKPYRIRGVTDDSSHVILLPAKDKDAMRYMMFTYARSGEGRTGEEGTSYGMETGKAAVLNFLYRNEIKSGKVLVDGAYVSAAAGLGVCIPLWITSVWALFAQ
;
A
#
# COMPACT_ATOMS: atom_id res chain seq x y z
N MET A 1 12.41 46.29 -13.39
CA MET A 1 13.08 44.98 -13.07
C MET A 1 12.50 44.28 -11.84
N LYS A 2 12.36 44.94 -10.68
CA LYS A 2 11.85 44.31 -9.47
C LYS A 2 10.44 43.68 -9.62
N LYS A 3 9.52 44.31 -10.31
CA LYS A 3 8.13 43.80 -10.51
C LYS A 3 8.09 42.49 -11.32
N TRP A 4 8.93 42.36 -12.35
CA TRP A 4 9.01 41.14 -13.16
C TRP A 4 9.61 39.95 -12.38
N ILE A 5 10.57 40.22 -11.49
CA ILE A 5 11.15 39.18 -10.61
C ILE A 5 10.08 38.62 -9.66
N ILE A 6 9.26 39.49 -9.08
CA ILE A 6 8.17 39.07 -8.19
C ILE A 6 7.14 38.21 -8.94
N LEU A 7 6.76 38.61 -10.16
CA LEU A 7 5.82 37.81 -10.97
C LEU A 7 6.38 36.43 -11.33
N ILE A 8 7.67 36.34 -11.67
CA ILE A 8 8.32 35.05 -11.95
C ILE A 8 8.34 34.15 -10.70
N LEU A 9 8.64 34.72 -9.53
CA LEU A 9 8.64 33.97 -8.27
C LEU A 9 7.24 33.45 -7.92
N ILE A 10 6.21 34.26 -8.11
CA ILE A 10 4.82 33.84 -7.90
C ILE A 10 4.44 32.72 -8.87
N ALA A 11 4.77 32.85 -10.15
CA ALA A 11 4.50 31.83 -11.15
C ALA A 11 5.23 30.50 -10.85
N ALA A 12 6.49 30.57 -10.41
CA ALA A 12 7.26 29.41 -9.99
C ALA A 12 6.65 28.73 -8.76
N LEU A 13 6.18 29.51 -7.78
CA LEU A 13 5.52 28.99 -6.58
C LEU A 13 4.18 28.30 -6.92
N TRP A 14 3.39 28.88 -7.83
CA TRP A 14 2.16 28.26 -8.34
C TRP A 14 2.45 26.97 -9.12
N GLY A 15 3.49 26.96 -9.96
CA GLY A 15 3.94 25.77 -10.68
C GLY A 15 4.34 24.63 -9.73
N PHE A 16 5.12 24.95 -8.71
CA PHE A 16 5.50 23.99 -7.67
C PHE A 16 4.29 23.45 -6.89
N GLY A 17 3.35 24.33 -6.52
CA GLY A 17 2.11 23.94 -5.86
C GLY A 17 1.25 23.01 -6.73
N ALA A 18 1.14 23.29 -8.02
CA ALA A 18 0.41 22.45 -8.96
C ALA A 18 1.05 21.05 -9.10
N ILE A 19 2.39 20.96 -9.16
CA ILE A 19 3.13 19.71 -9.21
C ILE A 19 2.88 18.90 -7.91
N LEU A 20 2.99 19.55 -6.75
CA LEU A 20 2.69 18.88 -5.45
C LEU A 20 1.24 18.38 -5.39
N ALA A 21 0.27 19.17 -5.78
CA ALA A 21 -1.13 18.77 -5.81
C ALA A 21 -1.36 17.60 -6.79
N TRP A 22 -0.64 17.59 -7.91
CA TRP A 22 -0.72 16.51 -8.88
C TRP A 22 -0.08 15.21 -8.36
N THR A 23 1.10 15.26 -7.73
CA THR A 23 1.76 14.07 -7.16
C THR A 23 0.99 13.48 -5.97
N MET A 24 0.26 14.31 -5.20
CA MET A 24 -0.57 13.84 -4.09
C MET A 24 -1.98 13.39 -4.53
N ARG A 25 -2.29 13.51 -5.80
CA ARG A 25 -3.59 13.15 -6.33
C ARG A 25 -3.91 11.67 -6.12
N ASP A 26 -2.94 10.77 -6.23
CA ASP A 26 -3.14 9.32 -6.08
C ASP A 26 -3.28 8.89 -4.62
N ALA A 27 -2.78 9.68 -3.67
CA ALA A 27 -2.96 9.41 -2.25
C ALA A 27 -4.43 9.38 -1.81
N GLY A 28 -5.32 10.06 -2.54
CA GLY A 28 -6.75 10.14 -2.21
C GLY A 28 -7.53 8.83 -2.36
N SER A 29 -6.97 7.83 -3.04
CA SER A 29 -7.63 6.54 -3.26
C SER A 29 -7.32 5.49 -2.18
N HIS A 30 -6.43 5.79 -1.24
CA HIS A 30 -5.98 4.83 -0.24
C HIS A 30 -6.53 5.14 1.15
N VAL A 31 -7.00 4.10 1.84
CA VAL A 31 -7.36 4.15 3.26
C VAL A 31 -6.57 3.09 4.00
N PHE A 32 -5.80 3.51 4.99
CA PHE A 32 -4.97 2.62 5.79
C PHE A 32 -5.55 2.45 7.19
N MET A 33 -5.77 1.19 7.58
CA MET A 33 -6.36 0.81 8.85
C MET A 33 -5.45 -0.10 9.66
N TYR A 34 -5.55 0.03 10.98
CA TYR A 34 -4.88 -0.81 11.96
C TYR A 34 -5.89 -1.49 12.87
N TYR A 35 -5.66 -2.76 13.14
CA TYR A 35 -6.44 -3.59 14.05
C TYR A 35 -5.58 -3.99 15.26
N GLY A 36 -6.13 -3.83 16.46
CA GLY A 36 -5.51 -4.28 17.70
C GLY A 36 -5.37 -5.82 17.75
N GLU A 37 -4.66 -6.33 18.75
CA GLU A 37 -4.42 -7.79 18.85
C GLU A 37 -5.70 -8.63 18.93
N GLY A 38 -6.72 -8.14 19.62
CA GLY A 38 -8.00 -8.83 19.75
C GLY A 38 -8.99 -8.61 18.60
N ASP A 39 -8.67 -7.73 17.67
CA ASP A 39 -9.56 -7.30 16.59
C ASP A 39 -9.01 -7.64 15.19
N ALA A 40 -7.88 -8.32 15.12
CA ALA A 40 -7.25 -8.70 13.86
C ALA A 40 -8.20 -9.54 13.00
N VAL A 41 -8.19 -9.28 11.69
CA VAL A 41 -9.13 -9.90 10.73
C VAL A 41 -8.44 -11.06 10.04
N GLU A 42 -9.03 -12.24 10.09
CA GLU A 42 -8.49 -13.40 9.37
C GLU A 42 -8.54 -13.17 7.85
N LYS A 43 -7.51 -13.60 7.14
CA LYS A 43 -7.45 -13.52 5.66
C LYS A 43 -8.70 -14.12 5.02
N GLN A 44 -9.19 -15.24 5.53
CA GLN A 44 -10.36 -15.92 5.01
C GLN A 44 -11.60 -15.01 5.00
N LEU A 45 -11.82 -14.22 6.04
CA LEU A 45 -12.95 -13.27 6.10
C LEU A 45 -12.85 -12.20 5.01
N ILE A 46 -11.63 -11.71 4.74
CA ILE A 46 -11.40 -10.71 3.68
C ILE A 46 -11.73 -11.33 2.31
N THR A 47 -11.27 -12.54 2.06
CA THR A 47 -11.51 -13.24 0.79
C THR A 47 -13.01 -13.48 0.58
N HIS A 48 -13.70 -14.02 1.59
CA HIS A 48 -15.15 -14.26 1.51
C HIS A 48 -15.95 -12.96 1.35
N ALA A 49 -15.50 -11.85 1.94
CA ALA A 49 -16.14 -10.56 1.75
C ALA A 49 -16.05 -10.08 0.30
N LEU A 50 -14.88 -10.21 -0.31
CA LEU A 50 -14.68 -9.85 -1.71
C LEU A 50 -15.49 -10.74 -2.66
N ASP A 51 -15.48 -12.05 -2.44
CA ASP A 51 -16.24 -13.02 -3.24
C ASP A 51 -17.75 -12.71 -3.17
N ARG A 52 -18.28 -12.46 -1.97
CA ARG A 52 -19.70 -12.11 -1.76
C ARG A 52 -20.10 -10.81 -2.49
N GLU A 53 -19.26 -9.78 -2.39
CA GLU A 53 -19.53 -8.51 -3.10
C GLU A 53 -19.48 -8.69 -4.62
N GLN A 54 -18.56 -9.54 -5.11
CA GLN A 54 -18.48 -9.88 -6.53
C GLN A 54 -19.69 -10.66 -7.02
N GLU A 55 -20.16 -11.66 -6.25
CA GLU A 55 -21.38 -12.42 -6.55
C GLU A 55 -22.63 -11.52 -6.57
N GLN A 56 -22.66 -10.47 -5.76
CA GLN A 56 -23.74 -9.46 -5.77
C GLN A 56 -23.67 -8.48 -6.95
N GLY A 57 -22.73 -8.69 -7.88
CA GLY A 57 -22.58 -7.87 -9.09
C GLY A 57 -22.08 -6.45 -8.83
N ARG A 58 -21.41 -6.22 -7.72
CA ARG A 58 -20.84 -4.90 -7.40
C ARG A 58 -19.59 -4.64 -8.23
N ASN A 59 -19.62 -3.60 -9.03
CA ASN A 59 -18.56 -3.27 -9.98
C ASN A 59 -17.38 -2.51 -9.35
N MET A 60 -17.52 -1.98 -8.13
CA MET A 60 -16.51 -1.18 -7.45
C MET A 60 -16.05 -1.89 -6.17
N LEU A 61 -15.21 -2.89 -6.34
CA LEU A 61 -14.56 -3.56 -5.21
C LEU A 61 -13.27 -2.84 -4.85
N PRO A 62 -12.98 -2.69 -3.55
CA PRO A 62 -11.68 -2.20 -3.12
C PRO A 62 -10.60 -3.24 -3.44
N GLU A 63 -9.48 -2.77 -3.89
CA GLU A 63 -8.27 -3.59 -3.84
C GLU A 63 -7.76 -3.60 -2.40
N ILE A 64 -7.70 -4.78 -1.79
CA ILE A 64 -7.28 -4.92 -0.39
C ILE A 64 -5.89 -5.54 -0.35
N THR A 65 -4.98 -4.85 0.32
CA THR A 65 -3.71 -5.42 0.77
C THR A 65 -3.71 -5.43 2.29
N ALA A 66 -3.50 -6.62 2.87
CA ALA A 66 -3.47 -6.78 4.31
C ALA A 66 -2.21 -7.51 4.75
N TRP A 67 -1.66 -7.14 5.90
CA TRP A 67 -0.48 -7.81 6.42
C TRP A 67 -0.44 -7.80 7.94
N SER A 68 0.37 -8.71 8.45
CA SER A 68 0.64 -8.81 9.87
C SER A 68 2.05 -9.34 10.09
N ARG A 69 2.71 -8.82 11.13
CA ARG A 69 3.97 -9.39 11.59
C ARG A 69 3.64 -10.67 12.34
N ALA A 70 4.14 -11.79 11.85
CA ALA A 70 4.05 -13.09 12.48
C ALA A 70 5.29 -13.34 13.36
N GLU A 71 5.30 -14.49 14.01
CA GLU A 71 6.44 -14.93 14.82
C GLU A 71 7.71 -15.06 13.98
N ARG A 72 8.84 -14.98 14.68
CA ARG A 72 10.16 -15.23 14.13
C ARG A 72 10.26 -16.66 13.62
N LEU A 73 10.72 -16.85 12.39
CA LEU A 73 10.76 -18.14 11.72
C LEU A 73 12.18 -18.54 11.40
N LYS A 74 12.46 -19.82 11.55
CA LYS A 74 13.69 -20.41 11.00
C LYS A 74 13.57 -20.52 9.49
N VAL A 75 14.55 -19.95 8.79
CA VAL A 75 14.67 -19.99 7.34
C VAL A 75 15.96 -20.72 6.99
N MET A 76 15.92 -21.59 6.00
CA MET A 76 17.05 -22.43 5.61
C MET A 76 17.31 -22.35 4.12
N ASN A 77 18.58 -22.35 3.76
CA ASN A 77 19.07 -22.63 2.42
C ASN A 77 19.69 -24.04 2.42
N PRO A 78 18.96 -25.07 2.02
CA PRO A 78 19.48 -26.44 2.08
C PRO A 78 20.65 -26.68 1.11
N GLY A 79 20.71 -25.93 -0.01
CA GLY A 79 21.79 -26.06 -1.00
C GLY A 79 23.16 -25.64 -0.46
N LEU A 80 23.21 -24.71 0.49
CA LEU A 80 24.44 -24.25 1.13
C LEU A 80 24.55 -24.70 2.60
N GLY A 81 23.58 -25.46 3.12
CA GLY A 81 23.53 -25.88 4.52
C GLY A 81 23.46 -24.72 5.52
N ARG A 82 23.00 -23.53 5.08
CA ARG A 82 22.91 -22.33 5.93
C ARG A 82 21.49 -22.14 6.46
N SER A 83 21.38 -21.63 7.67
CA SER A 83 20.10 -21.29 8.27
C SER A 83 20.21 -20.00 9.08
N GLY A 84 19.12 -19.26 9.16
CA GLY A 84 18.99 -18.04 9.96
C GLY A 84 17.59 -17.93 10.52
N GLU A 85 17.38 -16.94 11.36
CA GLU A 85 16.07 -16.56 11.88
C GLU A 85 15.62 -15.25 11.27
N ALA A 86 14.37 -15.17 10.83
CA ALA A 86 13.82 -13.97 10.23
C ALA A 86 12.45 -13.64 10.83
N ASP A 87 12.19 -12.35 10.96
CA ASP A 87 10.86 -11.82 11.27
C ASP A 87 9.96 -12.03 10.05
N CYS A 88 8.87 -12.75 10.21
CA CYS A 88 7.95 -13.03 9.14
C CYS A 88 6.87 -11.95 9.04
N ILE A 89 6.62 -11.46 7.84
CA ILE A 89 5.46 -10.65 7.51
C ILE A 89 4.57 -11.47 6.58
N ALA A 90 3.39 -11.86 7.08
CA ALA A 90 2.38 -12.52 6.27
C ALA A 90 1.59 -11.47 5.49
N VAL A 91 1.48 -11.62 4.17
CA VAL A 91 0.88 -10.61 3.27
C VAL A 91 -0.24 -11.24 2.45
N TYR A 92 -1.39 -10.61 2.42
CA TYR A 92 -2.48 -10.83 1.49
C TYR A 92 -2.56 -9.65 0.53
N GLY A 93 -2.57 -9.89 -0.77
CA GLY A 93 -2.59 -8.84 -1.79
C GLY A 93 -1.21 -8.49 -2.34
N LEU A 94 -0.91 -7.21 -2.49
CA LEU A 94 0.33 -6.74 -3.10
C LEU A 94 1.47 -6.66 -2.08
N MET A 95 2.51 -7.47 -2.26
CA MET A 95 3.69 -7.45 -1.38
C MET A 95 4.42 -6.10 -1.42
N GLU A 96 4.33 -5.38 -2.53
CA GLU A 96 4.87 -4.03 -2.68
C GLU A 96 4.32 -3.06 -1.63
N MET A 97 3.02 -3.12 -1.35
CA MET A 97 2.35 -2.25 -0.38
C MET A 97 2.67 -2.59 1.07
N ALA A 98 3.03 -3.84 1.34
CA ALA A 98 3.44 -4.30 2.67
C ALA A 98 4.94 -4.14 2.93
N SER A 99 5.74 -3.91 1.87
CA SER A 99 7.19 -3.79 1.93
C SER A 99 7.59 -2.31 1.94
N TYR A 100 7.92 -1.79 3.11
CA TYR A 100 8.43 -0.42 3.23
C TYR A 100 9.82 -0.25 2.58
N PRO A 101 10.79 -1.18 2.71
CA PRO A 101 12.08 -1.07 2.04
C PRO A 101 11.96 -1.28 0.52
N ARG A 102 12.72 -0.48 -0.21
CA ARG A 102 12.80 -0.54 -1.67
C ARG A 102 13.32 -1.90 -2.14
N LEU A 103 12.79 -2.41 -3.24
CA LEU A 103 13.33 -3.58 -3.93
C LEU A 103 14.67 -3.23 -4.59
N ILE A 104 15.71 -4.01 -4.31
CA ILE A 104 17.06 -3.84 -4.89
C ILE A 104 17.40 -4.91 -5.91
N GLY A 105 16.65 -6.01 -5.96
CA GLY A 105 16.85 -7.07 -6.93
C GLY A 105 15.59 -7.91 -7.11
N GLY A 106 15.37 -8.44 -8.32
CA GLY A 106 14.18 -9.24 -8.64
C GLY A 106 12.92 -8.42 -8.88
N THR A 107 11.77 -8.99 -8.52
CA THR A 107 10.43 -8.39 -8.70
C THR A 107 9.57 -8.59 -7.46
N TYR A 108 8.57 -7.76 -7.26
CA TYR A 108 7.48 -8.08 -6.33
C TYR A 108 6.70 -9.29 -6.87
N GLY A 109 6.27 -10.18 -6.00
CA GLY A 109 5.45 -11.33 -6.40
C GLY A 109 4.08 -10.90 -6.93
N TYR A 110 3.47 -11.74 -7.77
CA TYR A 110 2.09 -11.53 -8.18
C TYR A 110 1.13 -11.81 -7.02
N ARG A 111 -0.04 -11.18 -7.02
CA ARG A 111 -1.08 -11.38 -6.00
C ARG A 111 -1.47 -12.86 -5.82
N SER A 112 -1.50 -13.63 -6.90
CA SER A 112 -1.82 -15.06 -6.92
C SER A 112 -0.67 -15.99 -6.55
N ASP A 113 0.54 -15.44 -6.33
CA ASP A 113 1.73 -16.23 -6.06
C ASP A 113 1.76 -16.73 -4.61
N GLN A 114 1.44 -18.01 -4.43
CA GLN A 114 1.42 -18.66 -3.11
C GLN A 114 2.75 -19.31 -2.73
N ASP A 115 3.73 -19.33 -3.64
CA ASP A 115 5.02 -19.98 -3.48
C ASP A 115 6.20 -19.00 -3.55
N GLY A 116 5.90 -17.74 -3.81
CA GLY A 116 6.89 -16.66 -3.84
C GLY A 116 7.11 -16.03 -2.46
N CYS A 117 8.32 -15.50 -2.26
CA CYS A 117 8.65 -14.70 -1.09
C CYS A 117 9.56 -13.52 -1.47
N LEU A 118 9.55 -12.50 -0.63
CA LEU A 118 10.59 -11.46 -0.62
C LEU A 118 11.45 -11.65 0.62
N ILE A 119 12.74 -11.42 0.48
CA ILE A 119 13.67 -11.45 1.61
C ILE A 119 14.45 -10.15 1.70
N SER A 120 14.84 -9.78 2.89
CA SER A 120 15.71 -8.64 3.13
C SER A 120 17.16 -8.90 2.66
N SER A 121 17.89 -7.82 2.37
CA SER A 121 19.32 -7.91 2.02
C SER A 121 20.14 -8.55 3.14
N GLY A 122 19.83 -8.26 4.41
CA GLY A 122 20.48 -8.90 5.55
C GLY A 122 20.30 -10.43 5.53
N LEU A 123 19.08 -10.92 5.34
CA LEU A 123 18.80 -12.35 5.26
C LEU A 123 19.42 -13.00 4.02
N ALA A 124 19.43 -12.30 2.87
CA ALA A 124 20.09 -12.78 1.65
C ALA A 124 21.58 -12.98 1.86
N MET A 125 22.26 -12.03 2.52
CA MET A 125 23.68 -12.14 2.83
C MET A 125 23.97 -13.29 3.82
N GLU A 126 23.15 -13.50 4.82
CA GLU A 126 23.30 -14.58 5.78
C GLU A 126 23.16 -15.95 5.10
N LEU A 127 22.09 -16.15 4.32
CA LEU A 127 21.76 -17.46 3.74
C LEU A 127 22.55 -17.80 2.47
N PHE A 128 22.95 -16.79 1.70
CA PHE A 128 23.56 -17.00 0.38
C PHE A 128 24.96 -16.37 0.25
N GLY A 129 25.30 -15.40 1.10
CA GLY A 129 26.52 -14.62 0.97
C GLY A 129 26.51 -13.59 -0.16
N GLY A 130 25.33 -13.24 -0.68
CA GLY A 130 25.17 -12.27 -1.76
C GLY A 130 23.74 -11.88 -1.98
N LEU A 131 23.50 -10.84 -2.81
CA LEU A 131 22.17 -10.26 -3.06
C LEU A 131 21.52 -10.80 -4.34
N ASP A 132 22.28 -11.41 -5.24
CA ASP A 132 21.74 -12.02 -6.47
C ASP A 132 21.17 -13.42 -6.17
N VAL A 133 19.99 -13.42 -5.59
CA VAL A 133 19.31 -14.63 -5.11
C VAL A 133 17.89 -14.80 -5.66
N ALA A 134 17.43 -13.86 -6.48
CA ALA A 134 16.12 -13.98 -7.13
C ALA A 134 16.04 -15.27 -7.96
N GLY A 135 14.93 -15.98 -7.82
CA GLY A 135 14.71 -17.28 -8.45
C GLY A 135 15.23 -18.50 -7.67
N LYS A 136 16.09 -18.31 -6.67
CA LYS A 136 16.54 -19.39 -5.78
C LYS A 136 15.45 -19.76 -4.78
N TYR A 137 15.65 -20.89 -4.08
CA TYR A 137 14.69 -21.40 -3.11
C TYR A 137 15.24 -21.35 -1.70
N ILE A 138 14.34 -21.07 -0.76
CA ILE A 138 14.54 -21.18 0.68
C ILE A 138 13.45 -22.06 1.29
N TRP A 139 13.75 -22.67 2.41
CA TRP A 139 12.78 -23.45 3.19
C TRP A 139 12.37 -22.67 4.41
N CYS A 140 11.06 -22.51 4.57
CA CYS A 140 10.42 -21.86 5.71
C CYS A 140 9.08 -22.53 5.98
N ARG A 141 8.68 -22.69 7.24
CA ARG A 141 7.41 -23.35 7.61
C ARG A 141 7.25 -24.75 6.98
N GLN A 142 8.35 -25.49 6.83
CA GLN A 142 8.41 -26.83 6.22
C GLN A 142 8.00 -26.86 4.73
N LYS A 143 8.07 -25.72 4.06
CA LYS A 143 7.72 -25.56 2.64
C LYS A 143 8.83 -24.80 1.91
N PRO A 144 9.14 -25.17 0.66
CA PRO A 144 10.02 -24.35 -0.18
C PRO A 144 9.28 -23.11 -0.68
N TYR A 145 9.97 -21.97 -0.64
CA TYR A 145 9.52 -20.72 -1.26
C TYR A 145 10.54 -20.22 -2.25
N ARG A 146 10.09 -19.74 -3.40
CA ARG A 146 10.94 -19.15 -4.41
C ARG A 146 11.15 -17.67 -4.11
N ILE A 147 12.38 -17.22 -4.00
CA ILE A 147 12.72 -15.82 -3.81
C ILE A 147 12.35 -15.07 -5.08
N ARG A 148 11.42 -14.12 -4.99
CA ARG A 148 11.02 -13.24 -6.08
C ARG A 148 11.87 -11.99 -6.13
N GLY A 149 12.23 -11.48 -4.98
CA GLY A 149 13.05 -10.28 -4.89
C GLY A 149 13.71 -10.10 -3.53
N VAL A 150 14.62 -9.15 -3.50
CA VAL A 150 15.38 -8.74 -2.33
C VAL A 150 15.11 -7.28 -2.02
N THR A 151 14.78 -6.98 -0.78
CA THR A 151 14.51 -5.61 -0.31
C THR A 151 15.75 -5.00 0.35
N ASP A 152 15.87 -3.68 0.26
CA ASP A 152 16.96 -2.88 0.86
C ASP A 152 16.74 -2.71 2.37
N ASP A 153 16.90 -3.81 3.10
CA ASP A 153 16.76 -3.86 4.55
C ASP A 153 17.86 -4.75 5.13
N SER A 154 18.70 -4.18 5.96
CA SER A 154 19.80 -4.90 6.63
C SER A 154 19.33 -5.82 7.75
N SER A 155 18.08 -5.73 8.18
CA SER A 155 17.47 -6.65 9.16
C SER A 155 17.15 -8.01 8.53
N HIS A 156 16.77 -8.99 9.33
CA HIS A 156 16.38 -10.31 8.85
C HIS A 156 14.86 -10.40 8.78
N VAL A 157 14.31 -10.07 7.61
CA VAL A 157 12.87 -10.08 7.33
C VAL A 157 12.56 -10.95 6.13
N ILE A 158 11.45 -11.65 6.21
CA ILE A 158 10.86 -12.42 5.12
C ILE A 158 9.39 -12.04 4.95
N LEU A 159 8.96 -11.72 3.73
CA LEU A 159 7.56 -11.56 3.38
C LEU A 159 7.06 -12.84 2.72
N LEU A 160 6.00 -13.41 3.27
CA LEU A 160 5.36 -14.63 2.79
C LEU A 160 3.89 -14.38 2.46
N PRO A 161 3.32 -15.12 1.50
CA PRO A 161 1.88 -15.13 1.29
C PRO A 161 1.16 -15.57 2.58
N ALA A 162 0.11 -14.84 2.93
CA ALA A 162 -0.72 -15.14 4.09
C ALA A 162 -1.48 -16.44 3.91
N LYS A 163 -1.59 -17.25 4.97
CA LYS A 163 -2.48 -18.41 5.07
C LYS A 163 -3.88 -17.96 5.47
N ASP A 164 -4.89 -18.78 5.22
CA ASP A 164 -6.30 -18.42 5.45
C ASP A 164 -6.62 -18.04 6.90
N LYS A 165 -5.93 -18.66 7.87
CA LYS A 165 -6.07 -18.39 9.31
C LYS A 165 -5.13 -17.31 9.84
N ASP A 166 -4.27 -16.73 8.99
CA ASP A 166 -3.38 -15.65 9.42
C ASP A 166 -4.24 -14.41 9.72
N ALA A 167 -4.05 -13.84 10.90
CA ALA A 167 -4.77 -12.68 11.38
C ALA A 167 -4.06 -11.39 10.91
N MET A 168 -4.75 -10.60 10.10
CA MET A 168 -4.25 -9.37 9.52
C MET A 168 -4.48 -8.19 10.46
N ARG A 169 -3.42 -7.46 10.78
CA ARG A 169 -3.46 -6.29 11.68
C ARG A 169 -3.42 -4.96 10.93
N TYR A 170 -2.88 -4.98 9.73
CA TYR A 170 -2.79 -3.81 8.87
C TYR A 170 -3.53 -4.07 7.58
N MET A 171 -4.37 -3.14 7.17
CA MET A 171 -5.12 -3.23 5.93
C MET A 171 -5.05 -1.91 5.18
N MET A 172 -4.73 -2.00 3.91
CA MET A 172 -4.82 -0.89 2.97
C MET A 172 -5.91 -1.19 1.96
N PHE A 173 -6.85 -0.29 1.85
CA PHE A 173 -7.92 -0.32 0.88
C PHE A 173 -7.60 0.69 -0.21
N THR A 174 -7.63 0.25 -1.47
CA THR A 174 -7.45 1.10 -2.64
C THR A 174 -8.69 1.00 -3.50
N TYR A 175 -9.33 2.12 -3.77
CA TYR A 175 -10.44 2.20 -4.72
C TYR A 175 -9.93 2.74 -6.05
N ALA A 176 -10.33 2.07 -7.14
CA ALA A 176 -10.07 2.60 -8.48
C ALA A 176 -10.74 3.97 -8.62
N ARG A 177 -10.01 4.94 -9.18
CA ARG A 177 -10.53 6.28 -9.40
C ARG A 177 -11.56 6.25 -10.52
N SER A 178 -12.67 6.95 -10.31
CA SER A 178 -13.64 7.19 -11.37
C SER A 178 -13.01 8.06 -12.46
N GLY A 179 -12.63 7.46 -13.55
CA GLY A 179 -12.02 8.12 -14.69
C GLY A 179 -11.01 7.27 -15.45
N GLU A 180 -10.47 6.22 -14.87
CA GLU A 180 -9.59 5.29 -15.57
C GLU A 180 -10.37 4.04 -16.00
N GLY A 181 -10.98 4.12 -17.17
CA GLY A 181 -11.43 2.97 -17.93
C GLY A 181 -12.82 2.44 -17.60
N ARG A 182 -13.84 3.12 -18.16
CA ARG A 182 -14.93 2.50 -18.94
C ARG A 182 -15.81 3.59 -19.49
N THR A 183 -15.65 3.92 -20.76
CA THR A 183 -16.69 4.48 -21.62
C THR A 183 -17.74 3.40 -21.79
N GLY A 184 -18.92 3.59 -21.19
CA GLY A 184 -20.04 2.68 -21.39
C GLY A 184 -21.15 2.91 -20.38
N GLU A 185 -22.19 3.60 -20.86
CA GLU A 185 -23.55 3.70 -20.33
C GLU A 185 -23.82 4.63 -19.14
N GLU A 186 -24.55 5.69 -19.47
CA GLU A 186 -25.35 6.53 -18.57
C GLU A 186 -26.22 5.66 -17.67
N GLY A 187 -25.91 5.63 -16.39
CA GLY A 187 -26.71 4.92 -15.40
C GLY A 187 -26.39 5.39 -13.99
N THR A 188 -27.18 6.36 -13.52
CA THR A 188 -27.37 6.75 -12.13
C THR A 188 -26.09 7.01 -11.33
N SER A 189 -25.71 8.27 -11.28
CA SER A 189 -24.78 8.84 -10.29
C SER A 189 -25.39 8.70 -8.88
N TYR A 190 -25.33 7.50 -8.31
CA TYR A 190 -25.31 7.39 -6.86
C TYR A 190 -23.98 7.98 -6.42
N GLY A 191 -24.04 9.00 -5.58
CA GLY A 191 -22.89 9.76 -5.11
C GLY A 191 -21.78 8.81 -4.73
N MET A 192 -20.69 8.88 -5.47
CA MET A 192 -19.57 7.96 -5.40
C MET A 192 -18.90 8.19 -4.05
N GLU A 193 -19.28 7.39 -3.07
CA GLU A 193 -18.59 7.32 -1.79
C GLU A 193 -17.16 6.85 -2.05
N THR A 194 -16.21 7.75 -1.90
CA THR A 194 -14.77 7.46 -2.04
C THR A 194 -14.10 7.59 -0.69
N GLY A 195 -12.97 6.90 -0.52
CA GLY A 195 -12.19 6.99 0.69
C GLY A 195 -12.82 6.27 1.89
N LYS A 196 -12.70 6.87 3.07
CA LYS A 196 -13.09 6.25 4.36
C LYS A 196 -14.55 5.78 4.39
N ALA A 197 -15.50 6.55 3.84
CA ALA A 197 -16.91 6.19 3.87
C ALA A 197 -17.17 4.89 3.08
N ALA A 198 -16.58 4.74 1.89
CA ALA A 198 -16.68 3.54 1.09
C ALA A 198 -16.11 2.31 1.80
N VAL A 199 -14.93 2.47 2.47
CA VAL A 199 -14.31 1.40 3.25
C VAL A 199 -15.20 1.00 4.42
N LEU A 200 -15.73 1.95 5.20
CA LEU A 200 -16.59 1.65 6.33
C LEU A 200 -17.88 0.95 5.89
N ASN A 201 -18.47 1.35 4.77
CA ASN A 201 -19.63 0.69 4.20
C ASN A 201 -19.34 -0.74 3.73
N PHE A 202 -18.16 -0.96 3.08
CA PHE A 202 -17.70 -2.31 2.73
C PHE A 202 -17.57 -3.20 3.98
N LEU A 203 -16.88 -2.72 5.01
CA LEU A 203 -16.69 -3.45 6.26
C LEU A 203 -18.02 -3.76 6.97
N TYR A 204 -18.90 -2.77 7.05
CA TYR A 204 -20.22 -2.93 7.68
C TYR A 204 -21.09 -3.97 6.96
N ARG A 205 -21.16 -3.92 5.64
CA ARG A 205 -21.94 -4.88 4.84
C ARG A 205 -21.44 -6.32 4.99
N ASN A 206 -20.14 -6.48 5.20
CA ASN A 206 -19.51 -7.78 5.33
C ASN A 206 -19.31 -8.23 6.79
N GLU A 207 -19.90 -7.50 7.74
CA GLU A 207 -19.82 -7.81 9.18
C GLU A 207 -18.38 -7.85 9.70
N ILE A 208 -17.46 -7.15 9.03
CA ILE A 208 -16.08 -7.03 9.47
C ILE A 208 -15.98 -5.81 10.40
N LYS A 209 -15.44 -6.02 11.58
CA LYS A 209 -15.22 -4.95 12.55
C LYS A 209 -14.29 -3.88 11.93
N SER A 210 -14.63 -2.62 12.09
CA SER A 210 -13.77 -1.54 11.62
C SER A 210 -12.54 -1.38 12.52
N GLY A 211 -11.36 -1.29 11.90
CA GLY A 211 -10.14 -0.93 12.58
C GLY A 211 -9.99 0.57 12.83
N LYS A 212 -8.91 0.96 13.48
CA LYS A 212 -8.53 2.36 13.62
C LYS A 212 -7.97 2.87 12.30
N VAL A 213 -8.59 3.89 11.71
CA VAL A 213 -8.05 4.56 10.52
C VAL A 213 -6.77 5.30 10.92
N LEU A 214 -5.65 4.93 10.33
CA LEU A 214 -4.36 5.59 10.52
C LEU A 214 -4.15 6.69 9.49
N VAL A 215 -4.49 6.43 8.24
CA VAL A 215 -4.37 7.39 7.14
C VAL A 215 -5.64 7.31 6.30
N ASP A 216 -6.24 8.46 6.08
CA ASP A 216 -7.29 8.67 5.09
C ASP A 216 -6.67 9.51 3.97
N GLY A 217 -6.38 8.86 2.84
CA GLY A 217 -5.73 9.50 1.72
C GLY A 217 -6.53 10.64 1.13
N ALA A 218 -7.87 10.56 1.14
CA ALA A 218 -8.74 11.65 0.69
C ALA A 218 -8.57 12.90 1.56
N TYR A 219 -8.50 12.72 2.89
CA TYR A 219 -8.26 13.82 3.81
C TYR A 219 -6.84 14.39 3.65
N VAL A 220 -5.83 13.52 3.50
CA VAL A 220 -4.44 13.95 3.30
C VAL A 220 -4.28 14.74 2.00
N SER A 221 -4.86 14.27 0.90
CA SER A 221 -4.80 14.97 -0.39
C SER A 221 -5.54 16.32 -0.36
N ALA A 222 -6.69 16.39 0.32
CA ALA A 222 -7.43 17.63 0.51
C ALA A 222 -6.66 18.63 1.39
N ALA A 223 -6.09 18.16 2.51
CA ALA A 223 -5.30 18.98 3.41
C ALA A 223 -4.02 19.52 2.72
N ALA A 224 -3.34 18.68 1.94
CA ALA A 224 -2.20 19.10 1.15
C ALA A 224 -2.58 20.14 0.09
N GLY A 225 -3.71 19.94 -0.62
CA GLY A 225 -4.24 20.92 -1.56
C GLY A 225 -4.53 22.27 -0.92
N LEU A 226 -5.19 22.30 0.23
CA LEU A 226 -5.43 23.53 0.99
C LEU A 226 -4.13 24.16 1.50
N GLY A 227 -3.20 23.35 2.02
CA GLY A 227 -1.89 23.79 2.50
C GLY A 227 -1.05 24.49 1.43
N VAL A 228 -1.23 24.12 0.17
CA VAL A 228 -0.58 24.79 -0.98
C VAL A 228 -1.37 26.01 -1.45
N CYS A 229 -2.70 25.90 -1.57
CA CYS A 229 -3.53 26.96 -2.11
C CYS A 229 -3.58 28.20 -1.21
N ILE A 230 -3.65 28.05 0.13
CA ILE A 230 -3.78 29.18 1.05
C ILE A 230 -2.57 30.11 1.01
N PRO A 231 -1.31 29.65 1.14
CA PRO A 231 -0.13 30.53 1.01
C PRO A 231 -0.04 31.19 -0.36
N LEU A 232 -0.39 30.48 -1.44
CA LEU A 232 -0.42 31.02 -2.79
C LEU A 232 -1.43 32.15 -2.94
N TRP A 233 -2.62 31.97 -2.36
CA TRP A 233 -3.65 33.02 -2.35
C TRP A 233 -3.18 34.25 -1.58
N ILE A 234 -2.65 34.09 -0.38
CA ILE A 234 -2.15 35.19 0.45
C ILE A 234 -1.05 35.96 -0.27
N THR A 235 -0.08 35.28 -0.87
CA THR A 235 1.02 35.92 -1.60
C THR A 235 0.54 36.65 -2.84
N SER A 236 -0.45 36.10 -3.56
CA SER A 236 -1.05 36.76 -4.73
C SER A 236 -1.82 38.00 -4.37
N VAL A 237 -2.63 37.97 -3.30
CA VAL A 237 -3.37 39.14 -2.77
C VAL A 237 -2.40 40.20 -2.28
N TRP A 238 -1.37 39.80 -1.51
CA TRP A 238 -0.35 40.74 -1.03
C TRP A 238 0.41 41.44 -2.18
N ALA A 239 0.73 40.69 -3.25
CA ALA A 239 1.38 41.25 -4.41
C ALA A 239 0.50 42.26 -5.18
N LEU A 240 -0.83 42.11 -5.13
CA LEU A 240 -1.78 43.08 -5.71
C LEU A 240 -1.86 44.38 -4.90
N PHE A 241 -1.73 44.32 -3.58
CA PHE A 241 -1.78 45.48 -2.70
C PHE A 241 -0.42 46.17 -2.56
N ALA A 242 0.67 45.53 -2.89
CA ALA A 242 2.05 46.07 -2.84
C ALA A 242 2.46 46.82 -4.13
N GLN A 243 1.55 46.98 -5.09
CA GLN A 243 1.74 47.78 -6.31
C GLN A 243 1.29 49.19 -6.12
#